data_7b375947b314553ea5e1cb4f63f936a4
#
_entry.id   7b375947b314553ea5e1cb4f63f936a4
#
_cell.length_a   1.000
_cell.length_b   1.000
_cell.length_c   1.000
_cell.angle_alpha   90.00
_cell.angle_beta   90.00
_cell.angle_gamma   90.00
#
_symmetry.space_group_name_H-M   'P 1'
#
loop_
_entity.id
_entity.type
_entity.pdbx_description
1 polymer ?
#
loop_
_entity_poly.entity_id
_entity_poly.type
_entity_poly.pdbx_seq_one_letter_code
_entity_poly.pdbx_strand_id
1 'polypeptide(L)'
;MPEAAPWKFRKILRPLFDTNKENILFKLRIIEPKSLEVIENGFVEIEDGKIIKVGEQSQLSKEIKNKKIIELKDHTLLPGLMNSHAHLAWDGTHDLAQQSMDDAVEISAYKSCANMLKSLRAGVTLVRDLGMNKTNIFAKQAIEQGIYPGPRLKICGEAIVQTAGHTYWCCREASGADEMRRAVREQVGAGADLIKIMACHDTLEFTDDELSAVIDETHRNGLYITAHATFNDAISRVVDFGIDCIEHGGPMTESTIEKVAKKNIPICTTFSPVVMQ
;
A
#
# COMPACT_ATOMS: atom_id res chain seq x y z
N MET A 1 7.46 -22.86 23.59
CA MET A 1 7.24 -21.43 23.27
C MET A 1 5.85 -21.07 23.72
N PRO A 2 5.61 -19.95 24.42
CA PRO A 2 4.27 -19.67 24.92
C PRO A 2 3.33 -19.25 23.79
N GLU A 3 2.21 -19.93 23.69
CA GLU A 3 1.10 -19.72 22.74
C GLU A 3 0.38 -18.37 22.85
N ALA A 4 1.00 -17.35 23.38
CA ALA A 4 0.20 -16.27 23.98
C ALA A 4 -0.09 -15.05 23.09
N ALA A 5 0.60 -14.83 21.98
CA ALA A 5 0.52 -13.54 21.33
C ALA A 5 -0.54 -13.38 20.19
N PRO A 6 -0.67 -14.27 19.21
CA PRO A 6 -1.48 -13.96 18.03
C PRO A 6 -2.99 -13.86 18.30
N TRP A 7 -3.52 -14.66 19.23
CA TRP A 7 -4.96 -14.70 19.47
C TRP A 7 -5.49 -13.55 20.32
N LYS A 8 -4.68 -12.95 21.18
CA LYS A 8 -5.06 -11.77 21.99
C LYS A 8 -5.25 -10.55 21.11
N PHE A 9 -4.37 -10.33 20.13
CA PHE A 9 -4.50 -9.24 19.17
C PHE A 9 -5.70 -9.44 18.24
N ARG A 10 -5.97 -10.67 17.80
CA ARG A 10 -7.20 -10.98 17.05
C ARG A 10 -8.46 -10.62 17.83
N LYS A 11 -8.50 -10.83 19.14
CA LYS A 11 -9.62 -10.41 20.00
C LYS A 11 -9.75 -8.88 20.13
N ILE A 12 -8.64 -8.16 20.12
CA ILE A 12 -8.64 -6.68 20.19
C ILE A 12 -9.13 -6.07 18.88
N LEU A 13 -8.81 -6.67 17.74
CA LEU A 13 -9.22 -6.20 16.42
C LEU A 13 -10.58 -6.73 15.95
N ARG A 14 -11.17 -7.65 16.70
CA ARG A 14 -12.53 -8.15 16.47
C ARG A 14 -13.49 -7.73 17.58
N PRO A 15 -13.65 -6.42 17.80
CA PRO A 15 -14.47 -5.96 18.93
C PRO A 15 -15.95 -6.28 18.76
N LEU A 16 -16.42 -6.56 17.53
CA LEU A 16 -17.83 -6.71 17.23
C LEU A 16 -18.19 -8.05 16.56
N PHE A 17 -17.31 -8.65 15.75
CA PHE A 17 -17.68 -9.80 14.92
C PHE A 17 -16.52 -10.76 14.74
N ASP A 18 -16.67 -12.00 15.20
CA ASP A 18 -15.81 -13.10 14.81
C ASP A 18 -16.38 -13.76 13.55
N THR A 19 -15.87 -13.37 12.39
CA THR A 19 -16.35 -13.87 11.09
C THR A 19 -15.75 -15.21 10.68
N ASN A 20 -14.79 -15.76 11.42
CA ASN A 20 -13.96 -16.87 10.95
C ASN A 20 -14.68 -18.21 10.82
N LYS A 21 -15.89 -18.36 11.33
CA LYS A 21 -16.67 -19.62 11.22
C LYS A 21 -18.17 -19.37 11.31
N GLU A 22 -18.62 -18.13 11.37
CA GLU A 22 -20.03 -17.80 11.45
C GLU A 22 -20.53 -17.37 10.07
N ASN A 23 -21.66 -17.90 9.67
CA ASN A 23 -22.38 -17.41 8.53
C ASN A 23 -23.14 -16.16 8.98
N ILE A 24 -22.81 -14.99 8.43
CA ILE A 24 -23.33 -13.70 8.86
C ILE A 24 -24.09 -13.06 7.70
N LEU A 25 -25.25 -12.51 8.03
CA LEU A 25 -26.02 -11.64 7.15
C LEU A 25 -26.06 -10.23 7.75
N PHE A 26 -25.41 -9.29 7.09
CA PHE A 26 -25.55 -7.88 7.43
C PHE A 26 -26.71 -7.25 6.66
N LYS A 27 -27.50 -6.43 7.35
CA LYS A 27 -28.55 -5.59 6.77
C LYS A 27 -28.23 -4.14 7.04
N LEU A 28 -27.95 -3.36 5.99
CA LEU A 28 -27.54 -1.97 6.07
C LEU A 28 -27.62 -1.32 4.68
N ARG A 29 -27.37 -0.01 4.63
CA ARG A 29 -27.17 0.70 3.37
C ARG A 29 -25.81 0.30 2.77
N ILE A 30 -25.74 0.16 1.46
CA ILE A 30 -24.52 -0.27 0.75
C ILE A 30 -24.24 0.72 -0.39
N ILE A 31 -22.98 1.04 -0.60
CA ILE A 31 -22.53 1.70 -1.83
C ILE A 31 -21.86 0.62 -2.70
N GLU A 32 -22.42 0.37 -3.87
CA GLU A 32 -21.88 -0.58 -4.84
C GLU A 32 -20.59 0.00 -5.44
N PRO A 33 -19.44 -0.70 -5.35
CA PRO A 33 -18.15 -0.09 -5.67
C PRO A 33 -17.90 0.20 -7.16
N LYS A 34 -18.63 -0.44 -8.06
CA LYS A 34 -18.46 -0.25 -9.52
C LYS A 34 -19.36 0.83 -10.07
N SER A 35 -20.65 0.78 -9.72
CA SER A 35 -21.64 1.75 -10.21
C SER A 35 -21.75 2.98 -9.34
N LEU A 36 -21.25 2.94 -8.10
CA LEU A 36 -21.44 3.93 -7.04
C LEU A 36 -22.91 4.14 -6.64
N GLU A 37 -23.79 3.23 -7.06
CA GLU A 37 -25.19 3.27 -6.68
C GLU A 37 -25.38 2.94 -5.21
N VAL A 38 -26.37 3.57 -4.60
CA VAL A 38 -26.74 3.39 -3.20
C VAL A 38 -27.90 2.39 -3.10
N ILE A 39 -27.67 1.29 -2.40
CA ILE A 39 -28.69 0.31 -2.05
C ILE A 39 -29.16 0.62 -0.63
N GLU A 40 -30.27 1.34 -0.47
CA GLU A 40 -30.75 1.82 0.83
C GLU A 40 -31.09 0.70 1.81
N ASN A 41 -31.75 -0.35 1.32
CA ASN A 41 -32.11 -1.53 2.10
C ASN A 41 -31.28 -2.73 1.64
N GLY A 42 -29.97 -2.61 1.75
CA GLY A 42 -29.03 -3.62 1.27
C GLY A 42 -28.82 -4.77 2.27
N PHE A 43 -28.28 -5.86 1.75
CA PHE A 43 -27.72 -6.94 2.56
C PHE A 43 -26.39 -7.44 2.00
N VAL A 44 -25.56 -7.92 2.89
CA VAL A 44 -24.31 -8.64 2.56
C VAL A 44 -24.29 -9.96 3.30
N GLU A 45 -24.10 -11.02 2.57
CA GLU A 45 -24.03 -12.38 3.08
C GLU A 45 -22.57 -12.87 3.07
N ILE A 46 -22.12 -13.34 4.24
CA ILE A 46 -20.76 -13.80 4.44
C ILE A 46 -20.78 -15.27 4.89
N GLU A 47 -20.03 -16.11 4.20
CA GLU A 47 -19.77 -17.49 4.60
C GLU A 47 -18.27 -17.74 4.57
N ASP A 48 -17.76 -18.42 5.60
CA ASP A 48 -16.33 -18.72 5.74
C ASP A 48 -15.39 -17.52 5.51
N GLY A 49 -15.82 -16.34 5.96
CA GLY A 49 -15.06 -15.10 5.82
C GLY A 49 -15.06 -14.49 4.41
N LYS A 50 -15.90 -14.98 3.51
CA LYS A 50 -16.05 -14.48 2.13
C LYS A 50 -17.43 -13.90 1.90
N ILE A 51 -17.50 -12.78 1.19
CA ILE A 51 -18.76 -12.23 0.69
C ILE A 51 -19.25 -13.16 -0.43
N ILE A 52 -20.42 -13.78 -0.23
CA ILE A 52 -21.01 -14.68 -1.22
C ILE A 52 -22.18 -14.04 -1.96
N LYS A 53 -22.86 -13.06 -1.35
CA LYS A 53 -23.96 -12.34 -1.98
C LYS A 53 -24.11 -10.92 -1.45
N VAL A 54 -24.45 -10.00 -2.35
CA VAL A 54 -24.82 -8.61 -2.06
C VAL A 54 -26.07 -8.30 -2.85
N GLY A 55 -27.01 -7.53 -2.29
CA GLY A 55 -28.23 -7.14 -2.98
C GLY A 55 -29.22 -6.39 -2.10
N GLU A 56 -30.43 -6.19 -2.60
CA GLU A 56 -31.54 -5.61 -1.84
C GLU A 56 -32.20 -6.64 -0.92
N GLN A 57 -32.64 -6.21 0.27
CA GLN A 57 -33.31 -7.10 1.25
C GLN A 57 -34.60 -7.73 0.69
N SER A 58 -35.25 -7.09 -0.27
CA SER A 58 -36.38 -7.65 -1.02
C SER A 58 -36.04 -8.95 -1.77
N GLN A 59 -34.79 -9.17 -2.12
CA GLN A 59 -34.25 -10.33 -2.82
C GLN A 59 -33.84 -11.48 -1.87
N LEU A 60 -33.95 -11.27 -0.56
CA LEU A 60 -33.64 -12.32 0.40
C LEU A 60 -34.69 -13.44 0.31
N SER A 61 -34.23 -14.68 0.23
CA SER A 61 -35.13 -15.82 0.38
C SER A 61 -35.76 -15.82 1.77
N LYS A 62 -37.01 -16.30 1.87
CA LYS A 62 -37.69 -16.41 3.17
C LYS A 62 -37.00 -17.40 4.14
N GLU A 63 -36.09 -18.21 3.63
CA GLU A 63 -35.35 -19.21 4.39
C GLU A 63 -33.91 -18.76 4.68
N ILE A 64 -33.77 -17.81 5.61
CA ILE A 64 -32.45 -17.50 6.19
C ILE A 64 -32.23 -18.45 7.37
N LYS A 65 -31.88 -19.69 7.08
CA LYS A 65 -31.56 -20.70 8.11
C LYS A 65 -30.08 -20.61 8.49
N ASN A 66 -29.79 -20.67 9.78
CA ASN A 66 -28.44 -20.82 10.36
C ASN A 66 -27.47 -19.63 10.10
N LYS A 67 -27.96 -18.40 9.99
CA LYS A 67 -27.13 -17.21 9.87
C LYS A 67 -27.35 -16.26 11.02
N LYS A 68 -26.27 -15.67 11.52
CA LYS A 68 -26.33 -14.55 12.47
C LYS A 68 -26.71 -13.29 11.70
N ILE A 69 -27.86 -12.72 11.99
CA ILE A 69 -28.34 -11.48 11.38
C ILE A 69 -27.85 -10.29 12.20
N ILE A 70 -27.23 -9.32 11.54
CA ILE A 70 -26.75 -8.08 12.15
C ILE A 70 -27.36 -6.92 11.37
N GLU A 71 -28.21 -6.13 12.02
CA GLU A 71 -28.83 -4.94 11.44
C GLU A 71 -28.09 -3.67 11.90
N LEU A 72 -27.65 -2.88 10.94
CA LEU A 72 -26.89 -1.64 11.17
C LEU A 72 -27.58 -0.48 10.44
N LYS A 73 -28.73 -0.03 10.98
CA LYS A 73 -29.64 0.92 10.32
C LYS A 73 -28.99 2.25 9.93
N ASP A 74 -28.08 2.76 10.76
CA ASP A 74 -27.41 4.06 10.57
C ASP A 74 -26.02 3.95 9.96
N HIS A 75 -25.70 2.81 9.36
CA HIS A 75 -24.39 2.57 8.78
C HIS A 75 -24.48 2.34 7.29
N THR A 76 -23.44 2.76 6.60
CA THR A 76 -23.25 2.49 5.17
C THR A 76 -22.03 1.61 4.99
N LEU A 77 -22.20 0.49 4.33
CA LEU A 77 -21.11 -0.40 3.95
C LEU A 77 -20.52 0.05 2.61
N LEU A 78 -19.22 0.11 2.56
CA LEU A 78 -18.41 0.30 1.35
C LEU A 78 -17.22 -0.65 1.39
N PRO A 79 -16.54 -0.87 0.26
CA PRO A 79 -15.26 -1.58 0.25
C PRO A 79 -14.27 -0.92 1.20
N GLY A 80 -13.40 -1.72 1.80
CA GLY A 80 -12.33 -1.18 2.62
C GLY A 80 -11.47 -0.19 1.85
N LEU A 81 -11.11 0.92 2.47
CA LEU A 81 -10.27 1.94 1.87
C LEU A 81 -8.88 1.39 1.55
N MET A 82 -8.23 1.99 0.57
CA MET A 82 -6.86 1.67 0.17
C MET A 82 -5.96 2.89 0.30
N ASN A 83 -4.77 2.71 0.91
CA ASN A 83 -3.72 3.71 0.92
C ASN A 83 -2.64 3.29 -0.08
N SER A 84 -2.52 4.02 -1.18
CA SER A 84 -1.60 3.69 -2.27
C SER A 84 -0.18 4.22 -2.07
N HIS A 85 0.06 5.02 -1.02
CA HIS A 85 1.40 5.53 -0.69
C HIS A 85 1.54 5.66 0.81
N ALA A 86 2.30 4.79 1.42
CA ALA A 86 2.59 4.83 2.85
C ALA A 86 4.03 4.42 3.15
N HIS A 87 4.48 4.83 4.32
CA HIS A 87 5.71 4.42 4.96
C HIS A 87 5.36 4.04 6.40
N LEU A 88 4.99 2.78 6.60
CA LEU A 88 4.43 2.32 7.89
C LEU A 88 5.38 2.43 9.08
N ALA A 89 6.70 2.49 8.82
CA ALA A 89 7.69 2.64 9.87
C ALA A 89 7.83 4.08 10.39
N TRP A 90 7.29 5.09 9.68
CA TRP A 90 7.30 6.47 10.12
C TRP A 90 6.07 6.81 10.98
N ASP A 91 6.27 7.64 12.00
CA ASP A 91 5.21 8.04 12.93
C ASP A 91 4.65 9.45 12.70
N GLY A 92 5.11 10.14 11.64
CA GLY A 92 4.67 11.49 11.29
C GLY A 92 5.43 12.59 12.04
N THR A 93 6.63 12.32 12.52
CA THR A 93 7.53 13.34 13.08
C THR A 93 7.95 14.38 12.03
N HIS A 94 8.39 15.54 12.46
CA HIS A 94 8.89 16.61 11.57
C HIS A 94 10.21 16.26 10.89
N ASP A 95 11.06 15.45 11.55
CA ASP A 95 12.36 15.06 11.02
C ASP A 95 12.38 13.54 10.76
N LEU A 96 11.97 13.17 9.56
CA LEU A 96 11.95 11.79 9.11
C LEU A 96 13.36 11.22 8.90
N ALA A 97 14.32 12.07 8.53
CA ALA A 97 15.70 11.65 8.35
C ALA A 97 16.31 11.26 9.71
N GLN A 98 16.18 12.14 10.70
CA GLN A 98 16.67 11.85 12.06
C GLN A 98 15.99 10.61 12.64
N GLN A 99 14.67 10.51 12.50
CA GLN A 99 13.94 9.30 12.94
C GLN A 99 14.49 8.03 12.30
N SER A 100 14.76 8.05 11.01
CA SER A 100 15.23 6.87 10.27
C SER A 100 16.65 6.47 10.64
N MET A 101 17.48 7.43 11.02
CA MET A 101 18.85 7.18 11.48
C MET A 101 18.89 6.70 12.93
N ASP A 102 18.01 7.20 13.79
CA ASP A 102 17.98 6.88 15.21
C ASP A 102 17.23 5.57 15.52
N ASP A 103 16.19 5.26 14.75
CA ASP A 103 15.39 4.08 15.02
C ASP A 103 16.08 2.80 14.56
N ALA A 104 16.40 1.93 15.49
CA ALA A 104 16.75 0.55 15.16
C ALA A 104 15.59 -0.13 14.39
N VAL A 105 15.91 -1.10 13.54
CA VAL A 105 14.91 -1.84 12.72
C VAL A 105 13.79 -2.43 13.59
N GLU A 106 14.13 -2.88 14.80
CA GLU A 106 13.18 -3.42 15.76
C GLU A 106 12.18 -2.36 16.24
N ILE A 107 12.63 -1.13 16.47
CA ILE A 107 11.74 0.00 16.84
C ILE A 107 10.86 0.37 15.68
N SER A 108 11.41 0.46 14.48
CA SER A 108 10.65 0.68 13.25
C SER A 108 9.57 -0.39 13.03
N ALA A 109 9.84 -1.66 13.37
CA ALA A 109 8.87 -2.74 13.29
C ALA A 109 7.68 -2.52 14.26
N TYR A 110 7.94 -2.10 15.50
CA TYR A 110 6.87 -1.77 16.46
C TYR A 110 6.06 -0.56 16.01
N LYS A 111 6.70 0.47 15.46
CA LYS A 111 6.01 1.63 14.87
C LYS A 111 5.11 1.20 13.72
N SER A 112 5.59 0.33 12.82
CA SER A 112 4.80 -0.25 11.73
C SER A 112 3.57 -0.99 12.26
N CYS A 113 3.72 -1.80 13.30
CA CYS A 113 2.60 -2.47 13.96
C CYS A 113 1.54 -1.50 14.46
N ALA A 114 1.96 -0.43 15.16
CA ALA A 114 1.04 0.59 15.65
C ALA A 114 0.31 1.31 14.50
N ASN A 115 1.02 1.65 13.43
CA ASN A 115 0.46 2.34 12.27
C ASN A 115 -0.46 1.44 11.43
N MET A 116 -0.17 0.14 11.33
CA MET A 116 -1.10 -0.83 10.75
C MET A 116 -2.44 -0.89 11.49
N LEU A 117 -2.41 -0.87 12.83
CA LEU A 117 -3.64 -0.81 13.64
C LEU A 117 -4.42 0.48 13.44
N LYS A 118 -3.74 1.63 13.38
CA LYS A 118 -4.36 2.91 13.06
C LYS A 118 -5.04 2.88 11.69
N SER A 119 -4.36 2.32 10.69
CA SER A 119 -4.89 2.16 9.33
C SER A 119 -6.18 1.32 9.32
N LEU A 120 -6.17 0.15 9.97
CA LEU A 120 -7.37 -0.69 10.07
C LEU A 120 -8.52 0.01 10.79
N ARG A 121 -8.24 0.74 11.88
CA ARG A 121 -9.26 1.51 12.62
C ARG A 121 -9.86 2.64 11.80
N ALA A 122 -9.09 3.19 10.86
CA ALA A 122 -9.56 4.18 9.90
C ALA A 122 -10.29 3.58 8.68
N GLY A 123 -10.48 2.25 8.65
CA GLY A 123 -11.12 1.54 7.53
C GLY A 123 -10.20 1.24 6.36
N VAL A 124 -8.90 1.49 6.47
CA VAL A 124 -7.91 1.15 5.44
C VAL A 124 -7.56 -0.33 5.55
N THR A 125 -7.93 -1.11 4.54
CA THR A 125 -7.77 -2.57 4.52
C THR A 125 -6.68 -3.06 3.58
N LEU A 126 -6.13 -2.16 2.75
CA LEU A 126 -4.97 -2.41 1.90
C LEU A 126 -4.05 -1.20 1.95
N VAL A 127 -2.75 -1.44 2.12
CA VAL A 127 -1.71 -0.42 2.09
C VAL A 127 -0.62 -0.82 1.11
N ARG A 128 -0.21 0.12 0.27
CA ARG A 128 1.01 0.02 -0.53
C ARG A 128 2.11 0.78 0.22
N ASP A 129 3.01 0.02 0.84
CA ASP A 129 4.17 0.56 1.57
C ASP A 129 5.36 0.69 0.63
N LEU A 130 5.83 1.91 0.46
CA LEU A 130 6.88 2.27 -0.51
C LEU A 130 8.27 2.38 0.12
N GLY A 131 8.47 1.64 1.18
CA GLY A 131 9.78 1.47 1.80
C GLY A 131 10.01 2.41 2.96
N MET A 132 11.19 2.44 3.37
CA MET A 132 11.99 3.13 4.34
C MET A 132 13.19 2.23 4.69
N ASN A 133 12.99 1.08 5.23
CA ASN A 133 13.98 0.03 5.44
C ASN A 133 13.28 -1.32 5.25
N LYS A 134 13.90 -2.41 5.63
CA LYS A 134 13.33 -3.77 5.48
C LYS A 134 12.10 -4.05 6.35
N THR A 135 11.63 -3.10 7.12
CA THR A 135 10.55 -3.30 8.12
C THR A 135 9.24 -3.74 7.47
N ASN A 136 8.92 -3.24 6.27
CA ASN A 136 7.70 -3.62 5.56
C ASN A 136 7.68 -5.11 5.15
N ILE A 137 8.85 -5.71 4.90
CA ILE A 137 8.99 -7.15 4.64
C ILE A 137 8.56 -7.93 5.87
N PHE A 138 9.07 -7.56 7.05
CA PHE A 138 8.74 -8.21 8.32
C PHE A 138 7.28 -7.98 8.71
N ALA A 139 6.74 -6.77 8.46
CA ALA A 139 5.35 -6.44 8.70
C ALA A 139 4.41 -7.34 7.86
N LYS A 140 4.71 -7.51 6.57
CA LYS A 140 3.96 -8.40 5.68
C LYS A 140 4.00 -9.84 6.17
N GLN A 141 5.19 -10.35 6.49
CA GLN A 141 5.35 -11.72 7.02
C GLN A 141 4.58 -11.92 8.33
N ALA A 142 4.61 -10.94 9.25
CA ALA A 142 3.88 -11.01 10.51
C ALA A 142 2.36 -11.10 10.31
N ILE A 143 1.81 -10.38 9.31
CA ILE A 143 0.39 -10.46 8.95
C ILE A 143 0.07 -11.82 8.33
N GLU A 144 0.85 -12.29 7.36
CA GLU A 144 0.64 -13.56 6.65
C GLU A 144 0.70 -14.75 7.59
N GLN A 145 1.61 -14.73 8.55
CA GLN A 145 1.72 -15.76 9.60
C GLN A 145 0.68 -15.61 10.71
N GLY A 146 -0.13 -14.54 10.69
CA GLY A 146 -1.13 -14.25 11.73
C GLY A 146 -0.53 -13.87 13.09
N ILE A 147 0.73 -13.44 13.11
CA ILE A 147 1.42 -12.97 14.31
C ILE A 147 0.84 -11.62 14.74
N TYR A 148 0.57 -10.75 13.78
CA TYR A 148 0.03 -9.42 14.03
C TYR A 148 -1.10 -9.09 13.06
N PRO A 149 -2.16 -8.41 13.50
CA PRO A 149 -3.23 -7.98 12.62
C PRO A 149 -2.82 -6.70 11.88
N GLY A 150 -3.14 -6.66 10.59
CA GLY A 150 -2.86 -5.49 9.75
C GLY A 150 -3.70 -5.49 8.48
N PRO A 151 -3.68 -4.40 7.71
CA PRO A 151 -4.21 -4.37 6.37
C PRO A 151 -3.43 -5.35 5.47
N ARG A 152 -3.98 -5.72 4.34
CA ARG A 152 -3.15 -6.38 3.31
C ARG A 152 -2.04 -5.43 2.88
N LEU A 153 -0.83 -5.94 2.74
CA LEU A 153 0.31 -5.14 2.32
C LEU A 153 0.76 -5.48 0.91
N LYS A 154 1.04 -4.44 0.14
CA LYS A 154 1.87 -4.46 -1.05
C LYS A 154 3.13 -3.67 -0.74
N ILE A 155 4.30 -4.28 -0.85
CA ILE A 155 5.55 -3.73 -0.35
C ILE A 155 6.62 -3.65 -1.44
N CYS A 156 7.49 -2.65 -1.36
CA CYS A 156 8.65 -2.56 -2.25
C CYS A 156 9.95 -3.10 -1.62
N GLY A 157 9.95 -3.50 -0.36
CA GLY A 157 11.18 -3.69 0.37
C GLY A 157 11.85 -2.35 0.67
N GLU A 158 13.13 -2.22 0.39
CA GLU A 158 13.83 -0.94 0.41
C GLU A 158 13.67 -0.24 -0.94
N ALA A 159 13.32 1.06 -0.92
CA ALA A 159 13.36 1.85 -2.15
C ALA A 159 14.82 1.95 -2.66
N ILE A 160 15.00 2.03 -3.97
CA ILE A 160 16.34 2.12 -4.58
C ILE A 160 16.63 3.58 -4.91
N VAL A 161 17.82 4.02 -4.54
CA VAL A 161 18.29 5.39 -4.73
C VAL A 161 19.72 5.38 -5.25
N GLN A 162 20.15 6.41 -5.96
CA GLN A 162 21.56 6.58 -6.27
C GLN A 162 22.36 6.84 -4.98
N THR A 163 23.64 6.55 -5.00
CA THR A 163 24.53 6.82 -3.86
C THR A 163 24.44 8.30 -3.45
N ALA A 164 24.16 8.55 -2.17
CA ALA A 164 23.91 9.87 -1.58
C ALA A 164 22.73 10.64 -2.20
N GLY A 165 21.77 9.95 -2.85
CA GLY A 165 20.58 10.55 -3.45
C GLY A 165 19.46 10.79 -2.45
N HIS A 166 18.26 11.03 -2.96
CA HIS A 166 17.07 11.37 -2.16
C HIS A 166 16.74 10.28 -1.15
N THR A 167 16.71 10.62 0.13
CA THR A 167 16.41 9.70 1.24
C THR A 167 17.38 8.51 1.37
N TYR A 168 18.64 8.69 0.95
CA TYR A 168 19.68 7.65 1.02
C TYR A 168 19.78 6.97 2.40
N TRP A 169 19.50 7.71 3.46
CA TRP A 169 19.54 7.27 4.87
C TRP A 169 18.52 6.18 5.22
N CYS A 170 17.58 5.86 4.35
CA CYS A 170 16.60 4.79 4.58
C CYS A 170 16.32 3.92 3.33
N CYS A 171 17.13 4.07 2.31
CA CYS A 171 16.97 3.38 1.03
C CYS A 171 18.16 2.45 0.74
N ARG A 172 18.01 1.58 -0.25
CA ARG A 172 19.09 0.79 -0.81
C ARG A 172 19.84 1.66 -1.85
N GLU A 173 21.01 2.14 -1.47
CA GLU A 173 21.86 2.89 -2.41
C GLU A 173 22.45 1.98 -3.49
N ALA A 174 22.43 2.42 -4.74
CA ALA A 174 23.02 1.72 -5.88
C ALA A 174 23.54 2.72 -6.91
N SER A 175 24.68 2.43 -7.52
CA SER A 175 25.27 3.22 -8.59
C SER A 175 25.83 2.31 -9.68
N GLY A 176 25.52 2.66 -10.94
CA GLY A 176 25.83 1.84 -12.11
C GLY A 176 24.77 0.77 -12.39
N ALA A 177 24.63 0.44 -13.68
CA ALA A 177 23.57 -0.44 -14.18
C ALA A 177 23.58 -1.83 -13.51
N ASP A 178 24.74 -2.40 -13.23
CA ASP A 178 24.83 -3.73 -12.61
C ASP A 178 24.36 -3.72 -11.16
N GLU A 179 24.69 -2.67 -10.38
CA GLU A 179 24.21 -2.51 -9.01
C GLU A 179 22.71 -2.23 -8.97
N MET A 180 22.17 -1.48 -9.94
CA MET A 180 20.73 -1.29 -10.07
C MET A 180 19.99 -2.64 -10.26
N ARG A 181 20.48 -3.48 -11.16
CA ARG A 181 19.92 -4.83 -11.36
C ARG A 181 20.05 -5.69 -10.11
N ARG A 182 21.16 -5.61 -9.41
CA ARG A 182 21.40 -6.32 -8.17
C ARG A 182 20.41 -5.85 -7.08
N ALA A 183 20.24 -4.53 -6.91
CA ALA A 183 19.30 -3.97 -5.93
C ALA A 183 17.85 -4.45 -6.19
N VAL A 184 17.41 -4.50 -7.44
CA VAL A 184 16.10 -5.09 -7.80
C VAL A 184 16.01 -6.55 -7.35
N ARG A 185 17.01 -7.38 -7.68
CA ARG A 185 17.00 -8.81 -7.32
C ARG A 185 17.02 -9.03 -5.81
N GLU A 186 17.67 -8.17 -5.04
CA GLU A 186 17.65 -8.18 -3.58
C GLU A 186 16.23 -7.97 -3.04
N GLN A 187 15.49 -6.97 -3.57
CA GLN A 187 14.10 -6.73 -3.15
C GLN A 187 13.16 -7.87 -3.59
N VAL A 188 13.32 -8.36 -4.82
CA VAL A 188 12.57 -9.53 -5.31
C VAL A 188 12.80 -10.75 -4.42
N GLY A 189 14.06 -11.04 -4.09
CA GLY A 189 14.42 -12.16 -3.21
C GLY A 189 13.90 -12.00 -1.78
N ALA A 190 13.69 -10.76 -1.32
CA ALA A 190 13.09 -10.45 -0.03
C ALA A 190 11.55 -10.52 -0.03
N GLY A 191 10.91 -10.70 -1.19
CA GLY A 191 9.45 -10.83 -1.32
C GLY A 191 8.71 -9.53 -1.59
N ALA A 192 9.36 -8.56 -2.22
CA ALA A 192 8.72 -7.33 -2.69
C ALA A 192 7.62 -7.64 -3.73
N ASP A 193 6.54 -6.88 -3.67
CA ASP A 193 5.43 -6.93 -4.65
C ASP A 193 5.62 -5.95 -5.81
N LEU A 194 6.49 -4.96 -5.64
CA LEU A 194 6.82 -3.91 -6.60
C LEU A 194 8.21 -3.34 -6.26
N ILE A 195 8.76 -2.55 -7.16
CA ILE A 195 10.00 -1.79 -6.92
C ILE A 195 9.67 -0.31 -6.81
N LYS A 196 10.33 0.40 -5.90
CA LYS A 196 10.28 1.85 -5.76
C LYS A 196 11.67 2.42 -6.03
N ILE A 197 11.72 3.49 -6.83
CA ILE A 197 12.94 4.27 -7.07
C ILE A 197 12.73 5.73 -6.67
N MET A 198 13.83 6.40 -6.33
CA MET A 198 13.88 7.84 -6.08
C MET A 198 14.51 8.49 -7.31
N ALA A 199 13.68 8.96 -8.28
CA ALA A 199 14.18 9.44 -9.57
C ALA A 199 14.66 10.89 -9.54
N CYS A 200 14.39 11.61 -8.46
CA CYS A 200 14.85 12.98 -8.26
C CYS A 200 14.82 13.40 -6.80
N HIS A 201 15.61 14.42 -6.49
CA HIS A 201 15.45 15.32 -5.35
C HIS A 201 15.30 16.75 -5.90
N ASP A 202 16.29 17.61 -5.72
CA ASP A 202 16.33 18.93 -6.38
C ASP A 202 16.80 18.85 -7.84
N THR A 203 17.44 17.74 -8.18
CA THR A 203 17.94 17.43 -9.52
C THR A 203 17.53 16.02 -9.93
N LEU A 204 17.76 15.69 -11.20
CA LEU A 204 17.60 14.32 -11.70
C LEU A 204 18.60 13.40 -11.02
N GLU A 205 18.11 12.25 -10.58
CA GLU A 205 18.93 11.13 -10.14
C GLU A 205 18.96 10.06 -11.24
N PHE A 206 19.93 9.17 -11.17
CA PHE A 206 20.23 8.12 -12.14
C PHE A 206 20.67 8.62 -13.52
N THR A 207 21.63 7.96 -14.08
CA THR A 207 21.97 8.02 -15.50
C THR A 207 20.92 7.27 -16.33
N ASP A 208 20.95 7.43 -17.64
CA ASP A 208 20.03 6.71 -18.54
C ASP A 208 20.25 5.19 -18.47
N ASP A 209 21.49 4.74 -18.34
CA ASP A 209 21.83 3.32 -18.20
C ASP A 209 21.29 2.73 -16.88
N GLU A 210 21.39 3.48 -15.79
CA GLU A 210 20.85 3.08 -14.48
C GLU A 210 19.34 2.98 -14.49
N LEU A 211 18.66 4.00 -15.03
CA LEU A 211 17.22 4.03 -15.13
C LEU A 211 16.68 2.92 -16.04
N SER A 212 17.34 2.71 -17.19
CA SER A 212 17.03 1.59 -18.07
C SER A 212 17.24 0.24 -17.40
N ALA A 213 18.33 0.07 -16.65
CA ALA A 213 18.66 -1.17 -15.98
C ALA A 213 17.67 -1.54 -14.87
N VAL A 214 17.27 -0.56 -14.02
CA VAL A 214 16.34 -0.81 -12.92
C VAL A 214 14.94 -1.13 -13.43
N ILE A 215 14.47 -0.47 -14.48
CA ILE A 215 13.16 -0.70 -15.08
C ILE A 215 13.13 -2.06 -15.80
N ASP A 216 14.11 -2.33 -16.68
CA ASP A 216 14.21 -3.62 -17.39
C ASP A 216 14.27 -4.80 -16.42
N GLU A 217 15.13 -4.73 -15.40
CA GLU A 217 15.28 -5.83 -14.44
C GLU A 217 13.98 -6.05 -13.64
N THR A 218 13.26 -4.97 -13.29
CA THR A 218 11.97 -5.07 -12.60
C THR A 218 10.94 -5.79 -13.47
N HIS A 219 10.78 -5.36 -14.71
CA HIS A 219 9.83 -5.95 -15.65
C HIS A 219 10.17 -7.41 -15.97
N ARG A 220 11.46 -7.76 -16.12
CA ARG A 220 11.89 -9.16 -16.30
C ARG A 220 11.52 -10.06 -15.14
N ASN A 221 11.40 -9.53 -13.92
CA ASN A 221 10.91 -10.25 -12.75
C ASN A 221 9.37 -10.23 -12.62
N GLY A 222 8.65 -9.67 -13.59
CA GLY A 222 7.19 -9.60 -13.60
C GLY A 222 6.60 -8.65 -12.56
N LEU A 223 7.39 -7.69 -12.06
CA LEU A 223 6.96 -6.69 -11.09
C LEU A 223 6.71 -5.34 -11.75
N TYR A 224 5.92 -4.49 -11.07
CA TYR A 224 5.75 -3.08 -11.39
C TYR A 224 6.81 -2.24 -10.70
N ILE A 225 7.15 -1.11 -11.34
CA ILE A 225 8.07 -0.12 -10.79
C ILE A 225 7.39 1.24 -10.66
N THR A 226 7.59 1.91 -9.52
CA THR A 226 7.08 3.25 -9.27
C THR A 226 8.23 4.20 -8.92
N ALA A 227 8.11 5.46 -9.33
CA ALA A 227 9.14 6.48 -9.14
C ALA A 227 8.64 7.66 -8.31
N HIS A 228 9.41 8.05 -7.29
CA HIS A 228 9.35 9.40 -6.76
C HIS A 228 9.78 10.37 -7.86
N ALA A 229 8.89 11.25 -8.32
CA ALA A 229 9.15 12.26 -9.34
C ALA A 229 8.25 13.47 -9.11
N THR A 230 8.87 14.63 -8.83
CA THR A 230 8.19 15.82 -8.31
C THR A 230 8.27 17.06 -9.21
N PHE A 231 8.97 16.98 -10.34
CA PHE A 231 9.04 18.06 -11.31
C PHE A 231 9.06 17.54 -12.75
N ASN A 232 8.75 18.42 -13.69
CA ASN A 232 8.52 18.13 -15.10
C ASN A 232 9.55 17.16 -15.71
N ASP A 233 10.86 17.47 -15.58
CA ASP A 233 11.90 16.75 -16.28
C ASP A 233 12.08 15.34 -15.70
N ALA A 234 11.97 15.20 -14.39
CA ALA A 234 11.99 13.90 -13.73
C ALA A 234 10.81 13.02 -14.18
N ILE A 235 9.59 13.60 -14.20
CA ILE A 235 8.38 12.93 -14.64
C ILE A 235 8.50 12.52 -16.10
N SER A 236 8.85 13.47 -16.99
CA SER A 236 9.00 13.19 -18.42
C SER A 236 9.98 12.08 -18.69
N ARG A 237 11.12 12.10 -17.98
CA ARG A 237 12.19 11.13 -18.15
C ARG A 237 11.78 9.72 -17.72
N VAL A 238 11.23 9.54 -16.51
CA VAL A 238 10.81 8.20 -16.08
C VAL A 238 9.70 7.61 -16.97
N VAL A 239 8.85 8.48 -17.53
CA VAL A 239 7.81 8.10 -18.50
C VAL A 239 8.45 7.60 -19.81
N ASP A 240 9.50 8.25 -20.29
CA ASP A 240 10.21 7.83 -21.52
C ASP A 240 10.83 6.43 -21.34
N PHE A 241 11.40 6.16 -20.18
CA PHE A 241 12.01 4.87 -19.85
C PHE A 241 11.00 3.76 -19.50
N GLY A 242 9.71 4.06 -19.37
CA GLY A 242 8.67 3.03 -19.20
C GLY A 242 8.32 2.72 -17.76
N ILE A 243 8.31 3.74 -16.89
CA ILE A 243 7.79 3.61 -15.51
C ILE A 243 6.31 3.20 -15.52
N ASP A 244 5.89 2.42 -14.53
CA ASP A 244 4.50 1.97 -14.42
C ASP A 244 3.62 2.89 -13.56
N CYS A 245 4.20 3.66 -12.64
CA CYS A 245 3.47 4.59 -11.78
C CYS A 245 4.37 5.75 -11.34
N ILE A 246 3.78 6.92 -11.14
CA ILE A 246 4.46 8.10 -10.62
C ILE A 246 3.93 8.39 -9.22
N GLU A 247 4.84 8.60 -8.28
CA GLU A 247 4.51 9.07 -6.93
C GLU A 247 4.65 10.59 -6.86
N HIS A 248 3.72 11.22 -6.15
CA HIS A 248 3.56 12.66 -5.97
C HIS A 248 3.10 13.35 -7.25
N GLY A 249 3.89 13.29 -8.31
CA GLY A 249 3.73 14.19 -9.44
C GLY A 249 4.14 15.60 -9.04
N GLY A 250 3.95 16.55 -9.93
CA GLY A 250 4.30 17.95 -9.69
C GLY A 250 3.90 18.80 -10.88
N PRO A 251 4.37 20.04 -10.96
CA PRO A 251 4.15 20.87 -12.14
C PRO A 251 4.66 20.16 -13.39
N MET A 252 3.80 20.02 -14.40
CA MET A 252 4.11 19.41 -15.68
C MET A 252 3.78 20.36 -16.81
N THR A 253 4.57 20.32 -17.88
CA THR A 253 4.21 20.95 -19.14
C THR A 253 3.07 20.20 -19.82
N GLU A 254 2.34 20.84 -20.71
CA GLU A 254 1.28 20.22 -21.49
C GLU A 254 1.76 18.97 -22.23
N SER A 255 2.95 19.05 -22.84
CA SER A 255 3.56 17.90 -23.53
C SER A 255 3.85 16.72 -22.61
N THR A 256 4.25 16.96 -21.36
CA THR A 256 4.46 15.89 -20.38
C THR A 256 3.14 15.28 -19.92
N ILE A 257 2.10 16.11 -19.71
CA ILE A 257 0.74 15.64 -19.39
C ILE A 257 0.21 14.73 -20.51
N GLU A 258 0.32 15.16 -21.76
CA GLU A 258 -0.09 14.36 -22.93
C GLU A 258 0.68 13.01 -23.00
N LYS A 259 1.99 13.04 -22.72
CA LYS A 259 2.83 11.85 -22.70
C LYS A 259 2.38 10.86 -21.62
N VAL A 260 2.13 11.32 -20.40
CA VAL A 260 1.63 10.51 -19.28
C VAL A 260 0.26 9.92 -19.64
N ALA A 261 -0.65 10.74 -20.14
CA ALA A 261 -2.00 10.32 -20.52
C ALA A 261 -1.97 9.29 -21.66
N LYS A 262 -1.17 9.53 -22.71
CA LYS A 262 -1.03 8.60 -23.84
C LYS A 262 -0.52 7.23 -23.44
N LYS A 263 0.38 7.18 -22.47
CA LYS A 263 0.93 5.91 -21.94
C LYS A 263 0.08 5.32 -20.81
N ASN A 264 -1.00 5.98 -20.41
CA ASN A 264 -1.91 5.54 -19.36
C ASN A 264 -1.22 5.31 -17.99
N ILE A 265 -0.23 6.14 -17.66
CA ILE A 265 0.56 5.99 -16.43
C ILE A 265 -0.21 6.63 -15.26
N PRO A 266 -0.55 5.86 -14.22
CA PRO A 266 -1.21 6.40 -13.04
C PRO A 266 -0.25 7.29 -12.22
N ILE A 267 -0.83 8.30 -11.56
CA ILE A 267 -0.14 9.17 -10.61
C ILE A 267 -0.79 9.02 -9.24
N CYS A 268 0.00 8.73 -8.23
CA CYS A 268 -0.41 8.75 -6.84
C CYS A 268 -0.05 10.10 -6.22
N THR A 269 -1.00 11.02 -6.15
CA THR A 269 -0.77 12.46 -5.90
C THR A 269 -0.35 12.83 -4.48
N THR A 270 -0.54 11.94 -3.49
CA THR A 270 -0.07 12.14 -2.11
C THR A 270 -0.34 13.54 -1.56
N PHE A 271 -1.61 13.96 -1.49
CA PHE A 271 -1.99 15.34 -1.10
C PHE A 271 -1.41 15.83 0.24
N SER A 272 -1.20 14.93 1.19
CA SER A 272 -0.75 15.29 2.54
C SER A 272 0.60 16.03 2.57
N PRO A 273 1.66 15.57 1.89
CA PRO A 273 2.92 16.31 1.81
C PRO A 273 2.80 17.66 1.09
N VAL A 274 1.88 17.79 0.13
CA VAL A 274 1.73 19.01 -0.67
C VAL A 274 0.98 20.12 0.10
N VAL A 275 0.09 19.74 1.01
CA VAL A 275 -0.71 20.70 1.80
C VAL A 275 0.01 21.17 3.07
N MET A 276 1.05 20.43 3.51
CA MET A 276 1.79 20.75 4.73
C MET A 276 3.11 21.50 4.48
N GLN A 277 3.42 21.85 3.24
CA GLN A 277 4.49 22.76 2.86
C GLN A 277 3.92 24.18 2.66
#